data_0ef303697c26a19b086033e40dd15a43
#
_entry.id   0ef303697c26a19b086033e40dd15a43
#
_cell.length_a   1.000
_cell.length_b   1.000
_cell.length_c   1.000
_cell.angle_alpha   90.00
_cell.angle_beta   90.00
_cell.angle_gamma   90.00
#
_symmetry.space_group_name_H-M   'P 1'
#
loop_
_entity.id
_entity.type
_entity.pdbx_description
1 polymer ?
#
loop_
_entity_poly.entity_id
_entity_poly.type
_entity_poly.pdbx_seq_one_letter_code
_entity_poly.pdbx_strand_id
1 'polypeptide(L)'
;MIKKMGKMKKTIGITLSIVVLCTFAACDRTISPDKLPRQAQQFVTANFNDANILSVRRDGFKYEVILSNGTELEFKHDGSWKEIDCGLNPLPAGVLPTPTAQYLSANFPMNSATHVKYENRRYEVELDNDLDLVFDKNGLFFGADD
;
A
#
# COMPACT_ATOMS: atom_id res chain seq x y z
N MET A 1 7.43 -0.08 -68.96
CA MET A 1 6.05 -0.37 -68.51
C MET A 1 5.95 -0.06 -67.04
N ILE A 2 5.34 1.06 -66.69
CA ILE A 2 5.19 1.47 -65.32
C ILE A 2 3.79 1.05 -64.89
N LYS A 3 3.71 0.10 -63.92
CA LYS A 3 2.45 -0.39 -63.40
C LYS A 3 1.97 0.56 -62.29
N LYS A 4 0.89 1.27 -62.58
CA LYS A 4 0.22 2.19 -61.67
C LYS A 4 -0.35 1.42 -60.48
N MET A 5 0.22 1.59 -59.27
CA MET A 5 -0.37 1.05 -58.04
C MET A 5 -1.48 2.00 -57.56
N GLY A 6 -2.69 1.49 -57.55
CA GLY A 6 -3.86 2.20 -57.02
C GLY A 6 -3.80 2.43 -55.54
N LYS A 7 -4.04 3.67 -55.14
CA LYS A 7 -4.24 4.06 -53.74
C LYS A 7 -5.53 3.44 -53.22
N MET A 8 -5.43 2.46 -52.37
CA MET A 8 -6.57 2.04 -51.51
C MET A 8 -6.82 3.07 -50.42
N LYS A 9 -7.92 3.79 -50.53
CA LYS A 9 -8.44 4.62 -49.49
C LYS A 9 -8.99 3.71 -48.37
N LYS A 10 -8.28 3.61 -47.25
CA LYS A 10 -8.84 2.99 -46.04
C LYS A 10 -9.85 3.98 -45.43
N THR A 11 -11.10 3.63 -45.53
CA THR A 11 -12.19 4.28 -44.82
C THR A 11 -12.04 3.89 -43.36
N ILE A 12 -11.64 4.84 -42.52
CA ILE A 12 -11.61 4.65 -41.08
C ILE A 12 -13.05 4.81 -40.59
N GLY A 13 -13.71 3.69 -40.37
CA GLY A 13 -14.98 3.67 -39.67
C GLY A 13 -14.74 4.05 -38.23
N ILE A 14 -15.18 5.24 -37.82
CA ILE A 14 -15.24 5.66 -36.43
C ILE A 14 -16.40 4.92 -35.79
N THR A 15 -16.14 3.76 -35.22
CA THR A 15 -17.08 3.14 -34.29
C THR A 15 -17.02 3.94 -33.00
N LEU A 16 -18.07 4.75 -32.79
CA LEU A 16 -18.34 5.44 -31.53
C LEU A 16 -18.60 4.38 -30.45
N SER A 17 -17.53 3.91 -29.83
CA SER A 17 -17.61 3.05 -28.66
C SER A 17 -18.13 3.92 -27.50
N ILE A 18 -19.41 3.81 -27.20
CA ILE A 18 -19.98 4.38 -25.97
C ILE A 18 -19.38 3.58 -24.84
N VAL A 19 -18.27 4.07 -24.27
CA VAL A 19 -17.75 3.61 -23.00
C VAL A 19 -18.75 4.10 -21.96
N VAL A 20 -19.67 3.21 -21.56
CA VAL A 20 -20.45 3.39 -20.38
C VAL A 20 -19.49 3.34 -19.21
N LEU A 21 -19.00 4.51 -18.80
CA LEU A 21 -18.25 4.69 -17.58
C LEU A 21 -19.21 4.41 -16.42
N CYS A 22 -19.34 3.13 -16.04
CA CYS A 22 -19.90 2.80 -14.74
C CYS A 22 -18.91 3.36 -13.70
N THR A 23 -19.12 4.61 -13.32
CA THR A 23 -18.53 5.16 -12.10
C THR A 23 -19.20 4.40 -10.95
N PHE A 24 -18.59 3.27 -10.56
CA PHE A 24 -18.77 2.77 -9.20
C PHE A 24 -18.23 3.89 -8.32
N ALA A 25 -19.11 4.76 -7.84
CA ALA A 25 -18.84 5.63 -6.73
C ALA A 25 -18.60 4.69 -5.53
N ALA A 26 -17.37 4.18 -5.37
CA ALA A 26 -16.92 3.69 -4.10
C ALA A 26 -17.26 4.83 -3.13
N CYS A 27 -18.05 4.56 -2.11
CA CYS A 27 -18.39 5.55 -1.08
C CYS A 27 -17.14 5.78 -0.23
N ASP A 28 -16.19 6.45 -0.82
CA ASP A 28 -15.02 6.97 -0.16
C ASP A 28 -15.47 8.17 0.69
N ARG A 29 -15.52 7.95 1.99
CA ARG A 29 -16.05 8.93 2.93
C ARG A 29 -14.97 9.33 3.93
N THR A 30 -14.60 10.60 3.91
CA THR A 30 -13.81 11.18 5.01
C THR A 30 -14.62 11.10 6.30
N ILE A 31 -14.01 10.60 7.35
CA ILE A 31 -14.62 10.45 8.67
C ILE A 31 -13.72 11.10 9.74
N SER A 32 -14.30 11.39 10.90
CA SER A 32 -13.55 11.87 12.05
C SER A 32 -12.67 10.74 12.64
N PRO A 33 -11.44 11.05 13.14
CA PRO A 33 -10.53 10.07 13.72
C PRO A 33 -11.13 9.22 14.85
N ASP A 34 -12.08 9.74 15.61
CA ASP A 34 -12.80 9.01 16.66
C ASP A 34 -13.69 7.88 16.13
N LYS A 35 -13.95 7.86 14.82
CA LYS A 35 -14.71 6.80 14.14
C LYS A 35 -13.85 5.63 13.66
N LEU A 36 -12.52 5.73 13.78
CA LEU A 36 -11.65 4.58 13.59
C LEU A 36 -11.98 3.48 14.62
N PRO A 37 -11.84 2.20 14.27
CA PRO A 37 -11.88 1.12 15.23
C PRO A 37 -10.88 1.37 16.37
N ARG A 38 -11.28 1.02 17.61
CA ARG A 38 -10.44 1.26 18.79
C ARG A 38 -9.03 0.67 18.65
N GLN A 39 -8.92 -0.50 18.06
CA GLN A 39 -7.62 -1.15 17.81
C GLN A 39 -6.73 -0.31 16.91
N ALA A 40 -7.27 0.28 15.84
CA ALA A 40 -6.53 1.17 14.94
C ALA A 40 -6.10 2.46 15.67
N GLN A 41 -6.98 3.08 16.47
CA GLN A 41 -6.64 4.25 17.27
C GLN A 41 -5.48 3.96 18.23
N GLN A 42 -5.53 2.81 18.92
CA GLN A 42 -4.48 2.37 19.86
C GLN A 42 -3.16 2.12 19.13
N PHE A 43 -3.22 1.51 17.92
CA PHE A 43 -2.04 1.26 17.11
C PHE A 43 -1.35 2.57 16.70
N VAL A 44 -2.11 3.55 16.19
CA VAL A 44 -1.57 4.87 15.81
C VAL A 44 -0.93 5.55 17.01
N THR A 45 -1.62 5.58 18.14
CA THR A 45 -1.11 6.22 19.37
C THR A 45 0.16 5.56 19.88
N ALA A 46 0.26 4.23 19.80
CA ALA A 46 1.41 3.49 20.32
C ALA A 46 2.66 3.60 19.43
N ASN A 47 2.48 3.69 18.10
CA ASN A 47 3.59 3.59 17.17
C ASN A 47 3.93 4.94 16.48
N PHE A 48 3.02 5.91 16.51
CA PHE A 48 3.14 7.21 15.83
C PHE A 48 2.72 8.36 16.74
N ASN A 49 3.20 8.34 17.99
CA ASN A 49 2.82 9.32 19.01
C ASN A 49 3.36 10.74 18.77
N ASP A 50 4.32 10.89 17.87
CA ASP A 50 4.94 12.13 17.42
C ASP A 50 4.24 12.76 16.19
N ALA A 51 3.24 12.07 15.63
CA ALA A 51 2.51 12.52 14.45
C ALA A 51 1.01 12.67 14.76
N ASN A 52 0.38 13.67 14.11
CA ASN A 52 -1.06 13.89 14.20
C ASN A 52 -1.77 13.24 13.01
N ILE A 53 -2.99 12.75 13.22
CA ILE A 53 -3.85 12.29 12.13
C ILE A 53 -4.34 13.52 11.35
N LEU A 54 -4.00 13.60 10.07
CA LEU A 54 -4.47 14.64 9.15
C LEU A 54 -5.80 14.27 8.52
N SER A 55 -5.97 13.01 8.12
CA SER A 55 -7.20 12.55 7.52
C SER A 55 -7.46 11.08 7.80
N VAL A 56 -8.73 10.72 7.85
CA VAL A 56 -9.21 9.35 7.88
C VAL A 56 -10.24 9.20 6.78
N ARG A 57 -10.04 8.21 5.91
CA ARG A 57 -11.00 7.84 4.86
C ARG A 57 -11.50 6.43 5.12
N ARG A 58 -12.78 6.22 4.92
CA ARG A 58 -13.38 4.89 4.93
C ARG A 58 -13.77 4.52 3.51
N ASP A 59 -13.18 3.44 3.01
CA ASP A 59 -13.49 2.86 1.72
C ASP A 59 -13.97 1.41 1.92
N GLY A 60 -15.29 1.22 1.84
CA GLY A 60 -15.90 -0.09 2.05
C GLY A 60 -15.54 -0.69 3.41
N PHE A 61 -14.69 -1.72 3.39
CA PHE A 61 -14.28 -2.49 4.57
C PHE A 61 -12.89 -2.13 5.10
N LYS A 62 -12.29 -1.04 4.62
CA LYS A 62 -10.99 -0.58 5.05
C LYS A 62 -11.01 0.88 5.50
N TYR A 63 -9.98 1.27 6.23
CA TYR A 63 -9.72 2.64 6.63
C TYR A 63 -8.32 3.03 6.16
N GLU A 64 -8.21 4.22 5.59
CA GLU A 64 -6.96 4.84 5.21
C GLU A 64 -6.71 6.04 6.13
N VAL A 65 -5.52 6.11 6.71
CA VAL A 65 -5.12 7.17 7.65
C VAL A 65 -3.86 7.82 7.11
N ILE A 66 -3.87 9.15 7.02
CA ILE A 66 -2.69 9.94 6.66
C ILE A 66 -2.24 10.71 7.89
N LEU A 67 -0.96 10.59 8.23
CA LEU A 67 -0.33 11.27 9.36
C LEU A 67 0.44 12.52 8.93
N SER A 68 0.70 13.43 9.87
CA SER A 68 1.39 14.69 9.64
C SER A 68 2.85 14.56 9.21
N ASN A 69 3.47 13.42 9.47
CA ASN A 69 4.82 13.08 9.01
C ASN A 69 4.87 12.41 7.64
N GLY A 70 3.72 12.32 6.94
CA GLY A 70 3.60 11.71 5.61
C GLY A 70 3.38 10.20 5.64
N THR A 71 3.29 9.57 6.82
CA THR A 71 2.98 8.14 6.92
C THR A 71 1.55 7.88 6.48
N GLU A 72 1.36 6.83 5.68
CA GLU A 72 0.07 6.31 5.26
C GLU A 72 -0.18 4.94 5.88
N LEU A 73 -1.36 4.76 6.46
CA LEU A 73 -1.74 3.52 7.14
C LEU A 73 -3.03 2.99 6.55
N GLU A 74 -3.09 1.70 6.24
CA GLU A 74 -4.32 1.01 5.90
C GLU A 74 -4.69 0.03 7.01
N PHE A 75 -5.94 0.14 7.49
CA PHE A 75 -6.53 -0.76 8.48
C PHE A 75 -7.69 -1.53 7.88
N LYS A 76 -7.83 -2.77 8.31
CA LYS A 76 -9.00 -3.59 8.03
C LYS A 76 -10.21 -3.11 8.83
N HIS A 77 -11.37 -3.64 8.50
CA HIS A 77 -12.63 -3.34 9.20
C HIS A 77 -12.54 -3.57 10.73
N ASP A 78 -11.81 -4.58 11.17
CA ASP A 78 -11.64 -4.91 12.59
C ASP A 78 -10.63 -4.01 13.32
N GLY A 79 -9.95 -3.12 12.60
CA GLY A 79 -8.93 -2.21 13.11
C GLY A 79 -7.51 -2.80 13.15
N SER A 80 -7.31 -4.03 12.67
CA SER A 80 -5.95 -4.55 12.45
C SER A 80 -5.32 -3.84 11.26
N TRP A 81 -4.02 -3.50 11.35
CA TRP A 81 -3.33 -2.89 10.23
C TRP A 81 -3.13 -3.90 9.08
N LYS A 82 -3.15 -3.41 7.88
CA LYS A 82 -2.89 -4.18 6.65
C LYS A 82 -1.65 -3.68 5.94
N GLU A 83 -1.43 -2.36 5.94
CA GLU A 83 -0.33 -1.72 5.24
C GLU A 83 0.14 -0.50 6.00
N ILE A 84 1.46 -0.29 6.01
CA ILE A 84 2.13 0.84 6.65
C ILE A 84 3.20 1.32 5.69
N ASP A 85 3.06 2.55 5.20
CA ASP A 85 4.02 3.23 4.35
C ASP A 85 4.53 4.47 5.07
N CYS A 86 5.80 4.45 5.46
CA CYS A 86 6.47 5.57 6.11
C CYS A 86 7.26 6.46 5.12
N GLY A 87 7.11 6.23 3.81
CA GLY A 87 7.85 6.94 2.77
C GLY A 87 9.35 6.68 2.89
N LEU A 88 10.11 7.73 3.21
CA LEU A 88 11.57 7.61 3.39
C LEU A 88 11.98 7.34 4.85
N ASN A 89 11.04 7.31 5.77
CA ASN A 89 11.33 7.09 7.19
C ASN A 89 11.28 5.60 7.53
N PRO A 90 12.09 5.13 8.49
CA PRO A 90 12.03 3.74 8.93
C PRO A 90 10.69 3.42 9.61
N LEU A 91 10.24 2.19 9.44
CA LEU A 91 9.11 1.66 10.22
C LEU A 91 9.39 1.75 11.72
N PRO A 92 8.36 2.02 12.55
CA PRO A 92 8.52 2.00 14.00
C PRO A 92 8.98 0.63 14.52
N ALA A 93 9.80 0.64 15.55
CA ALA A 93 10.25 -0.59 16.21
C ALA A 93 9.03 -1.38 16.74
N GLY A 94 9.05 -2.69 16.53
CA GLY A 94 7.98 -3.58 17.00
C GLY A 94 6.79 -3.75 16.04
N VAL A 95 6.76 -3.03 14.92
CA VAL A 95 5.75 -3.24 13.87
C VAL A 95 5.96 -4.59 13.18
N LEU A 96 7.22 -4.90 12.84
CA LEU A 96 7.58 -6.17 12.22
C LEU A 96 7.68 -7.30 13.28
N PRO A 97 7.35 -8.55 12.90
CA PRO A 97 7.64 -9.70 13.74
C PRO A 97 9.12 -9.76 14.12
N THR A 98 9.41 -10.22 15.34
CA THR A 98 10.80 -10.34 15.82
C THR A 98 11.71 -11.12 14.86
N PRO A 99 11.32 -12.28 14.29
CA PRO A 99 12.18 -12.99 13.34
C PRO A 99 12.48 -12.17 12.08
N THR A 100 11.50 -11.40 11.57
CA THR A 100 11.69 -10.50 10.43
C THR A 100 12.71 -9.40 10.76
N ALA A 101 12.54 -8.71 11.89
CA ALA A 101 13.46 -7.66 12.32
C ALA A 101 14.89 -8.18 12.51
N GLN A 102 15.05 -9.39 13.09
CA GLN A 102 16.34 -10.04 13.24
C GLN A 102 16.99 -10.40 11.89
N TYR A 103 16.21 -10.93 10.96
CA TYR A 103 16.68 -11.23 9.60
C TYR A 103 17.19 -9.97 8.89
N LEU A 104 16.43 -8.88 8.94
CA LEU A 104 16.81 -7.60 8.33
C LEU A 104 18.09 -7.05 8.95
N SER A 105 18.20 -7.05 10.28
CA SER A 105 19.40 -6.59 10.98
C SER A 105 20.66 -7.38 10.62
N ALA A 106 20.52 -8.70 10.41
CA ALA A 106 21.63 -9.58 10.10
C ALA A 106 22.07 -9.49 8.64
N ASN A 107 21.13 -9.34 7.70
CA ASN A 107 21.40 -9.43 6.27
C ASN A 107 21.45 -8.06 5.57
N PHE A 108 20.77 -7.05 6.12
CA PHE A 108 20.67 -5.70 5.58
C PHE A 108 20.96 -4.62 6.63
N PRO A 109 22.12 -4.68 7.31
CA PRO A 109 22.41 -3.80 8.45
C PRO A 109 22.52 -2.32 8.09
N MET A 110 22.68 -1.99 6.81
CA MET A 110 22.78 -0.62 6.30
C MET A 110 21.46 -0.08 5.73
N ASN A 111 20.41 -0.89 5.71
CA ASN A 111 19.12 -0.52 5.16
C ASN A 111 18.02 -0.54 6.24
N SER A 112 17.03 0.30 6.02
CA SER A 112 15.84 0.38 6.86
C SER A 112 14.61 -0.11 6.10
N ALA A 113 13.74 -0.85 6.78
CA ALA A 113 12.42 -1.13 6.25
C ALA A 113 11.57 0.16 6.35
N THR A 114 10.97 0.57 5.26
CA THR A 114 10.18 1.80 5.14
C THR A 114 8.71 1.54 4.86
N HIS A 115 8.40 0.39 4.28
CA HIS A 115 7.05 -0.04 3.96
C HIS A 115 6.85 -1.51 4.35
N VAL A 116 5.64 -1.84 4.81
CA VAL A 116 5.24 -3.21 5.05
C VAL A 116 3.76 -3.41 4.74
N LYS A 117 3.47 -4.52 4.08
CA LYS A 117 2.11 -4.99 3.81
C LYS A 117 1.93 -6.40 4.36
N TYR A 118 0.78 -6.63 5.02
CA TYR A 118 0.39 -7.96 5.47
C TYR A 118 -0.85 -8.42 4.73
N GLU A 119 -0.66 -9.34 3.80
CA GLU A 119 -1.72 -9.91 3.00
C GLU A 119 -1.46 -11.40 2.72
N ASN A 120 -2.51 -12.19 2.56
CA ASN A 120 -2.42 -13.63 2.26
C ASN A 120 -1.51 -14.41 3.22
N ARG A 121 -1.45 -13.99 4.50
CA ARG A 121 -0.62 -14.56 5.56
C ARG A 121 0.89 -14.41 5.30
N ARG A 122 1.29 -13.34 4.60
CA ARG A 122 2.67 -12.97 4.31
C ARG A 122 2.90 -11.52 4.66
N TYR A 123 4.13 -11.21 5.03
CA TYR A 123 4.63 -9.84 5.11
C TYR A 123 5.47 -9.56 3.86
N GLU A 124 5.12 -8.52 3.16
CA GLU A 124 5.92 -7.92 2.08
C GLU A 124 6.57 -6.68 2.68
N VAL A 125 7.89 -6.64 2.71
CA VAL A 125 8.67 -5.57 3.37
C VAL A 125 9.58 -4.94 2.34
N GLU A 126 9.41 -3.64 2.11
CA GLU A 126 10.27 -2.85 1.24
C GLU A 126 11.33 -2.12 2.07
N LEU A 127 12.56 -2.15 1.58
CA LEU A 127 13.68 -1.44 2.16
C LEU A 127 13.92 -0.09 1.45
N ASP A 128 14.67 0.79 2.09
CA ASP A 128 15.04 2.11 1.56
C ASP A 128 15.92 2.11 0.29
N ASN A 129 16.29 0.93 -0.19
CA ASN A 129 16.99 0.71 -1.46
C ASN A 129 16.13 0.02 -2.51
N ASP A 130 14.80 0.11 -2.39
CA ASP A 130 13.80 -0.46 -3.30
C ASP A 130 13.85 -2.00 -3.40
N LEU A 131 14.37 -2.69 -2.38
CA LEU A 131 14.39 -4.15 -2.33
C LEU A 131 13.16 -4.66 -1.59
N ASP A 132 12.38 -5.52 -2.25
CA ASP A 132 11.21 -6.18 -1.71
C ASP A 132 11.54 -7.57 -1.17
N LEU A 133 11.21 -7.81 0.08
CA LEU A 133 11.43 -9.05 0.79
C LEU A 133 10.11 -9.64 1.30
N VAL A 134 9.94 -10.93 1.11
CA VAL A 134 8.72 -11.63 1.54
C VAL A 134 9.04 -12.54 2.72
N PHE A 135 8.18 -12.46 3.74
CA PHE A 135 8.25 -13.29 4.94
C PHE A 135 6.91 -14.03 5.14
N ASP A 136 6.96 -15.20 5.73
CA ASP A 136 5.76 -15.93 6.07
C ASP A 136 4.99 -15.30 7.26
N LYS A 137 3.85 -15.86 7.61
CA LYS A 137 3.01 -15.39 8.74
C LYS A 137 3.71 -15.37 10.10
N ASN A 138 4.80 -16.14 10.27
CA ASN A 138 5.59 -16.19 11.49
C ASN A 138 6.79 -15.23 11.44
N GLY A 139 6.95 -14.50 10.32
CA GLY A 139 8.06 -13.58 10.10
C GLY A 139 9.35 -14.26 9.64
N LEU A 140 9.29 -15.49 9.14
CA LEU A 140 10.44 -16.18 8.59
C LEU A 140 10.60 -15.83 7.11
N PHE A 141 11.84 -15.59 6.67
CA PHE A 141 12.15 -15.23 5.30
C PHE A 141 11.67 -16.29 4.32
N PHE A 142 10.94 -15.86 3.30
CA PHE A 142 10.35 -16.71 2.27
C PHE A 142 11.02 -16.51 0.91
N GLY A 143 11.38 -15.28 0.56
CA GLY A 143 12.01 -14.93 -0.73
C GLY A 143 12.13 -13.42 -0.92
N ALA A 144 12.74 -13.04 -2.03
CA ALA A 144 12.70 -11.67 -2.56
C ALA A 144 11.77 -11.66 -3.77
N ASP A 145 11.00 -10.59 -3.92
CA ASP A 145 10.19 -10.34 -5.12
C ASP A 145 11.03 -9.43 -6.05
N ASP A 146 11.18 -9.85 -7.33
CA ASP A 146 11.91 -9.12 -8.37
C ASP A 146 10.95 -8.23 -9.17
#